data_dd0ff5e7e6c69ba43e1c00690384465d
#
_entry.id   dd0ff5e7e6c69ba43e1c00690384465d
#
_cell.length_a   1.000
_cell.length_b   1.000
_cell.length_c   1.000
_cell.angle_alpha   90.00
_cell.angle_beta   90.00
_cell.angle_gamma   90.00
#
_symmetry.space_group_name_H-M   'P 1'
#
loop_
_entity.id
_entity.type
_entity.pdbx_description
1 polymer ?
#
loop_
_entity_poly.entity_id
_entity_poly.type
_entity_poly.pdbx_seq_one_letter_code
_entity_poly.pdbx_strand_id
1 'polypeptide(L)'
;GFSITALHTFSLEELKVCIDNAADFHIGVSVLVNKLFHERELEDLRQLMQALKEVSITSIYFADLAVLRVAQQLQMVSKLVYMPDTMMTSPQDAQFYLQLGLDKVAVSPLLTKQETIEIIRQAKEVVVPVYGHMVMSFSYRKLLTSWKNTFGYAENVEDTQNLYLVEEKRDGKMPVFENEEGTLIYTDYVLDSFDILKEFQQAQAPVYFMTGVFLNRLAY
;
A
#
# COMPACT_ATOMS: atom_id res chain seq x y z
N GLY A 1 -10.08 -10.76 3.37
CA GLY A 1 -9.79 -9.43 2.82
C GLY A 1 -8.93 -9.49 1.57
N PHE A 2 -8.74 -8.35 0.93
CA PHE A 2 -7.97 -8.23 -0.32
C PHE A 2 -6.77 -7.29 -0.17
N SER A 3 -6.45 -6.88 1.06
CA SER A 3 -5.30 -6.05 1.38
C SER A 3 -4.52 -6.61 2.57
N ILE A 4 -3.20 -6.66 2.44
CA ILE A 4 -2.29 -7.10 3.51
C ILE A 4 -2.04 -6.01 4.55
N THR A 5 -2.13 -4.74 4.17
CA THR A 5 -1.82 -3.58 5.03
C THR A 5 -3.05 -2.97 5.69
N ALA A 6 -4.26 -3.47 5.40
CA ALA A 6 -5.49 -2.91 5.93
C ALA A 6 -5.65 -3.23 7.42
N LEU A 7 -5.82 -2.21 8.24
CA LEU A 7 -6.26 -2.34 9.64
C LEU A 7 -7.77 -2.59 9.74
N HIS A 8 -8.53 -2.23 8.71
CA HIS A 8 -9.97 -2.45 8.58
C HIS A 8 -10.31 -2.79 7.12
N THR A 9 -11.22 -3.74 6.94
CA THR A 9 -11.73 -4.11 5.62
C THR A 9 -13.16 -3.62 5.48
N PHE A 10 -13.47 -3.03 4.33
CA PHE A 10 -14.81 -2.51 4.00
C PHE A 10 -15.58 -3.56 3.20
N SER A 11 -16.86 -3.72 3.49
CA SER A 11 -17.81 -4.35 2.58
C SER A 11 -18.06 -3.45 1.36
N LEU A 12 -18.68 -4.00 0.32
CA LEU A 12 -19.03 -3.19 -0.86
C LEU A 12 -20.06 -2.10 -0.54
N GLU A 13 -20.98 -2.36 0.38
CA GLU A 13 -21.97 -1.41 0.86
C GLU A 13 -21.32 -0.25 1.61
N GLU A 14 -20.40 -0.54 2.53
CA GLU A 14 -19.64 0.49 3.24
C GLU A 14 -18.77 1.30 2.28
N LEU A 15 -18.16 0.68 1.28
CA LEU A 15 -17.41 1.38 0.25
C LEU A 15 -18.28 2.35 -0.54
N LYS A 16 -19.50 1.97 -0.91
CA LYS A 16 -20.45 2.87 -1.59
C LYS A 16 -20.80 4.08 -0.71
N VAL A 17 -21.08 3.87 0.57
CA VAL A 17 -21.31 4.95 1.52
C VAL A 17 -20.09 5.88 1.64
N CYS A 18 -18.89 5.33 1.66
CA CYS A 18 -17.67 6.14 1.66
C CYS A 18 -17.52 6.97 0.39
N ILE A 19 -17.85 6.40 -0.78
CA ILE A 19 -17.80 7.09 -2.07
C ILE A 19 -18.81 8.24 -2.10
N ASP A 20 -20.05 8.00 -1.68
CA ASP A 20 -21.10 9.00 -1.67
C ASP A 20 -20.74 10.17 -0.72
N ASN A 21 -20.27 9.87 0.48
CA ASN A 21 -19.84 10.90 1.44
C ASN A 21 -18.62 11.69 0.92
N ALA A 22 -17.67 11.04 0.26
CA ALA A 22 -16.48 11.70 -0.29
C ALA A 22 -16.83 12.61 -1.49
N ALA A 23 -17.85 12.25 -2.26
CA ALA A 23 -18.31 13.01 -3.42
C ALA A 23 -18.81 14.41 -3.01
N ASP A 24 -19.47 14.55 -1.87
CA ASP A 24 -19.94 15.84 -1.32
C ASP A 24 -18.79 16.83 -1.08
N PHE A 25 -17.57 16.30 -0.88
CA PHE A 25 -16.35 17.10 -0.68
C PHE A 25 -15.44 17.13 -1.91
N HIS A 26 -15.87 16.60 -3.05
CA HIS A 26 -15.05 16.44 -4.26
C HIS A 26 -13.76 15.61 -4.04
N ILE A 27 -13.82 14.63 -3.13
CA ILE A 27 -12.71 13.74 -2.82
C ILE A 27 -12.90 12.41 -3.55
N GLY A 28 -11.88 11.98 -4.28
CA GLY A 28 -11.86 10.66 -4.91
C GLY A 28 -11.57 9.55 -3.91
N VAL A 29 -12.24 8.40 -4.07
CA VAL A 29 -11.99 7.20 -3.25
C VAL A 29 -11.22 6.17 -4.06
N SER A 30 -10.11 5.70 -3.53
CA SER A 30 -9.31 4.62 -4.10
C SER A 30 -9.33 3.39 -3.19
N VAL A 31 -9.18 2.21 -3.77
CA VAL A 31 -9.16 0.96 -3.02
C VAL A 31 -7.79 0.29 -3.08
N LEU A 32 -7.42 -0.38 -2.01
CA LEU A 32 -6.17 -1.10 -1.88
C LEU A 32 -6.42 -2.61 -1.99
N VAL A 33 -5.88 -3.22 -3.05
CA VAL A 33 -5.96 -4.65 -3.40
C VAL A 33 -4.54 -5.18 -3.53
N ASN A 34 -3.74 -5.04 -2.46
CA ASN A 34 -2.31 -5.35 -2.46
C ASN A 34 -1.95 -6.72 -1.87
N LYS A 35 -2.93 -7.61 -1.75
CA LYS A 35 -2.70 -9.01 -1.42
C LYS A 35 -2.01 -9.72 -2.59
N LEU A 36 -1.22 -10.75 -2.28
CA LEU A 36 -0.77 -11.75 -3.26
C LEU A 36 -1.77 -12.90 -3.30
N PHE A 37 -2.23 -13.28 -4.48
CA PHE A 37 -3.35 -14.20 -4.65
C PHE A 37 -2.88 -15.62 -4.97
N HIS A 38 -3.42 -16.60 -4.25
CA HIS A 38 -3.32 -18.00 -4.63
C HIS A 38 -4.37 -18.36 -5.69
N GLU A 39 -4.12 -19.40 -6.47
CA GLU A 39 -5.02 -19.85 -7.55
C GLU A 39 -6.48 -20.00 -7.10
N ARG A 40 -6.71 -20.55 -5.89
CA ARG A 40 -8.04 -20.72 -5.30
C ARG A 40 -8.80 -19.42 -5.03
N GLU A 41 -8.12 -18.29 -5.00
CA GLU A 41 -8.65 -16.96 -4.66
C GLU A 41 -8.94 -16.10 -5.90
N LEU A 42 -8.57 -16.58 -7.09
CA LEU A 42 -8.71 -15.81 -8.33
C LEU A 42 -10.17 -15.56 -8.71
N GLU A 43 -11.07 -16.46 -8.35
CA GLU A 43 -12.49 -16.26 -8.60
C GLU A 43 -13.06 -15.16 -7.71
N ASP A 44 -12.70 -15.12 -6.44
CA ASP A 44 -13.08 -14.06 -5.50
C ASP A 44 -12.51 -12.70 -5.97
N LEU A 45 -11.28 -12.69 -6.48
CA LEU A 45 -10.68 -11.51 -7.08
C LEU A 45 -11.47 -11.01 -8.29
N ARG A 46 -11.91 -11.90 -9.19
CA ARG A 46 -12.75 -11.51 -10.35
C ARG A 46 -14.06 -10.88 -9.91
N GLN A 47 -14.74 -11.48 -8.92
CA GLN A 47 -15.99 -10.96 -8.38
C GLN A 47 -15.80 -9.59 -7.75
N LEU A 48 -14.74 -9.40 -6.96
CA LEU A 48 -14.37 -8.09 -6.41
C LEU A 48 -14.16 -7.06 -7.54
N MET A 49 -13.33 -7.38 -8.53
CA MET A 49 -13.01 -6.45 -9.61
C MET A 49 -14.23 -6.11 -10.46
N GLN A 50 -15.14 -7.06 -10.68
CA GLN A 50 -16.44 -6.79 -11.33
C GLN A 50 -17.28 -5.83 -10.49
N ALA A 51 -17.38 -6.04 -9.18
CA ALA A 51 -18.10 -5.15 -8.29
C ALA A 51 -17.50 -3.74 -8.25
N LEU A 52 -16.15 -3.63 -8.24
CA LEU A 52 -15.45 -2.35 -8.30
C LEU A 52 -15.63 -1.60 -9.62
N LYS A 53 -15.90 -2.31 -10.70
CA LYS A 53 -16.23 -1.69 -12.00
C LYS A 53 -17.52 -0.89 -11.96
N GLU A 54 -18.49 -1.33 -11.14
CA GLU A 54 -19.84 -0.73 -11.04
C GLU A 54 -19.90 0.45 -10.05
N VAL A 55 -18.79 0.79 -9.39
CA VAL A 55 -18.73 1.90 -8.42
C VAL A 55 -17.75 2.98 -8.85
N SER A 56 -17.97 4.22 -8.40
CA SER A 56 -17.19 5.39 -8.82
C SER A 56 -15.89 5.52 -8.01
N ILE A 57 -15.02 4.49 -8.10
CA ILE A 57 -13.68 4.58 -7.53
C ILE A 57 -12.71 5.32 -8.45
N THR A 58 -11.75 6.01 -7.85
CA THR A 58 -10.71 6.74 -8.57
C THR A 58 -9.64 5.78 -9.08
N SER A 59 -9.05 4.98 -8.20
CA SER A 59 -7.97 4.07 -8.54
C SER A 59 -8.01 2.79 -7.71
N ILE A 60 -7.33 1.76 -8.20
CA ILE A 60 -7.08 0.49 -7.52
C ILE A 60 -5.57 0.34 -7.34
N TYR A 61 -5.10 0.43 -6.11
CA TYR A 61 -3.71 0.19 -5.75
C TYR A 61 -3.48 -1.31 -5.60
N PHE A 62 -2.51 -1.87 -6.29
CA PHE A 62 -2.27 -3.31 -6.32
C PHE A 62 -0.78 -3.66 -6.32
N ALA A 63 -0.48 -4.91 -5.94
CA ALA A 63 0.89 -5.46 -5.97
C ALA A 63 1.00 -6.74 -6.82
N ASP A 64 -0.06 -7.57 -6.85
CA ASP A 64 -0.04 -8.85 -7.57
C ASP A 64 -0.49 -8.69 -9.02
N LEU A 65 0.28 -9.29 -9.96
CA LEU A 65 -0.04 -9.28 -11.39
C LEU A 65 -1.37 -9.98 -11.74
N ALA A 66 -1.93 -10.81 -10.85
CA ALA A 66 -3.27 -11.36 -11.02
C ALA A 66 -4.32 -10.24 -11.15
N VAL A 67 -4.17 -9.15 -10.36
CA VAL A 67 -5.06 -7.98 -10.43
C VAL A 67 -4.96 -7.33 -11.81
N LEU A 68 -3.75 -7.13 -12.34
CA LEU A 68 -3.54 -6.60 -13.69
C LEU A 68 -4.21 -7.49 -14.75
N ARG A 69 -4.06 -8.81 -14.62
CA ARG A 69 -4.65 -9.75 -15.58
C ARG A 69 -6.18 -9.70 -15.59
N VAL A 70 -6.79 -9.65 -14.42
CA VAL A 70 -8.25 -9.50 -14.31
C VAL A 70 -8.71 -8.14 -14.82
N ALA A 71 -7.99 -7.06 -14.49
CA ALA A 71 -8.31 -5.72 -14.98
C ALA A 71 -8.22 -5.60 -16.51
N GLN A 72 -7.27 -6.30 -17.16
CA GLN A 72 -7.20 -6.38 -18.63
C GLN A 72 -8.48 -7.00 -19.21
N GLN A 73 -8.98 -8.10 -18.63
CA GLN A 73 -10.20 -8.76 -19.07
C GLN A 73 -11.44 -7.87 -18.89
N LEU A 74 -11.45 -7.04 -17.84
CA LEU A 74 -12.54 -6.14 -17.50
C LEU A 74 -12.40 -4.74 -18.12
N GLN A 75 -11.31 -4.45 -18.84
CA GLN A 75 -11.01 -3.14 -19.41
C GLN A 75 -10.87 -2.02 -18.36
N MET A 76 -10.23 -2.34 -17.24
CA MET A 76 -10.04 -1.44 -16.09
C MET A 76 -8.57 -1.04 -15.84
N VAL A 77 -7.66 -1.34 -16.76
CA VAL A 77 -6.21 -1.13 -16.56
C VAL A 77 -5.87 0.32 -16.26
N SER A 78 -6.57 1.27 -16.89
CA SER A 78 -6.38 2.71 -16.66
C SER A 78 -6.79 3.21 -15.26
N LYS A 79 -7.37 2.36 -14.42
CA LYS A 79 -7.64 2.66 -13.00
C LYS A 79 -6.59 2.07 -12.05
N LEU A 80 -5.61 1.33 -12.58
CA LEU A 80 -4.65 0.61 -11.77
C LEU A 80 -3.45 1.48 -11.41
N VAL A 81 -3.04 1.43 -10.15
CA VAL A 81 -1.79 1.97 -9.63
C VAL A 81 -0.95 0.82 -9.08
N TYR A 82 0.18 0.54 -9.70
CA TYR A 82 1.07 -0.51 -9.23
C TYR A 82 1.87 -0.02 -8.01
N MET A 83 1.70 -0.67 -6.88
CA MET A 83 2.34 -0.32 -5.60
C MET A 83 2.93 -1.57 -4.94
N PRO A 84 4.11 -2.00 -5.39
CA PRO A 84 4.80 -3.19 -4.86
C PRO A 84 5.67 -2.89 -3.63
N ASP A 85 5.33 -1.88 -2.85
CA ASP A 85 6.06 -1.40 -1.68
C ASP A 85 7.54 -1.08 -1.98
N THR A 86 8.46 -1.99 -1.70
CA THR A 86 9.90 -1.73 -1.80
C THR A 86 10.52 -2.00 -3.18
N MET A 87 9.78 -2.53 -4.15
CA MET A 87 10.36 -3.10 -5.37
C MET A 87 10.47 -2.13 -6.56
N MET A 88 9.78 -0.99 -6.54
CA MET A 88 9.82 -0.02 -7.65
C MET A 88 10.98 0.96 -7.46
N THR A 89 12.14 0.65 -8.03
CA THR A 89 13.41 1.35 -7.76
C THR A 89 14.10 1.95 -8.98
N SER A 90 13.54 1.77 -10.19
CA SER A 90 14.15 2.29 -11.41
C SER A 90 13.15 2.97 -12.35
N PRO A 91 13.59 3.95 -13.16
CA PRO A 91 12.76 4.54 -14.21
C PRO A 91 12.29 3.52 -15.25
N GLN A 92 13.11 2.53 -15.54
CA GLN A 92 12.83 1.49 -16.54
C GLN A 92 11.68 0.59 -16.08
N ASP A 93 11.69 0.19 -14.80
CA ASP A 93 10.59 -0.58 -14.23
C ASP A 93 9.29 0.23 -14.27
N ALA A 94 9.34 1.50 -13.85
CA ALA A 94 8.19 2.38 -13.89
C ALA A 94 7.62 2.53 -15.31
N GLN A 95 8.48 2.77 -16.30
CA GLN A 95 8.09 2.88 -17.69
C GLN A 95 7.49 1.59 -18.24
N PHE A 96 8.05 0.43 -17.87
CA PHE A 96 7.51 -0.87 -18.27
C PHE A 96 6.05 -1.03 -17.85
N TYR A 97 5.74 -0.80 -16.58
CA TYR A 97 4.37 -0.92 -16.08
C TYR A 97 3.43 0.13 -16.69
N LEU A 98 3.88 1.36 -16.87
CA LEU A 98 3.08 2.41 -17.52
C LEU A 98 2.76 2.07 -18.99
N GLN A 99 3.68 1.44 -19.71
CA GLN A 99 3.45 0.96 -21.08
C GLN A 99 2.38 -0.14 -21.18
N LEU A 100 2.08 -0.84 -20.08
CA LEU A 100 0.94 -1.78 -19.99
C LEU A 100 -0.42 -1.07 -19.87
N GLY A 101 -0.43 0.27 -19.79
CA GLY A 101 -1.63 1.10 -19.71
C GLY A 101 -2.10 1.42 -18.30
N LEU A 102 -1.26 1.19 -17.29
CA LEU A 102 -1.58 1.58 -15.91
C LEU A 102 -1.69 3.10 -15.78
N ASP A 103 -2.52 3.56 -14.83
CA ASP A 103 -2.65 4.98 -14.49
C ASP A 103 -1.35 5.52 -13.91
N LYS A 104 -0.82 4.84 -12.89
CA LYS A 104 0.41 5.24 -12.19
C LYS A 104 1.18 4.05 -11.62
N VAL A 105 2.41 4.34 -11.18
CA VAL A 105 3.23 3.43 -10.39
C VAL A 105 3.73 4.14 -9.13
N ALA A 106 3.71 3.45 -7.99
CA ALA A 106 4.26 3.99 -6.74
C ALA A 106 5.74 3.64 -6.62
N VAL A 107 6.57 4.65 -6.38
CA VAL A 107 8.01 4.46 -6.19
C VAL A 107 8.31 3.92 -4.79
N SER A 108 9.41 3.20 -4.65
CA SER A 108 9.85 2.66 -3.37
C SER A 108 10.14 3.79 -2.37
N PRO A 109 9.66 3.70 -1.11
CA PRO A 109 9.99 4.66 -0.07
C PRO A 109 11.44 4.59 0.42
N LEU A 110 12.21 3.60 -0.04
CA LEU A 110 13.61 3.38 0.37
C LEU A 110 14.61 4.10 -0.52
N LEU A 111 14.13 4.80 -1.56
CA LEU A 111 14.99 5.54 -2.48
C LEU A 111 15.49 6.84 -1.87
N THR A 112 16.67 7.25 -2.28
CA THR A 112 17.17 8.60 -2.01
C THR A 112 16.34 9.64 -2.76
N LYS A 113 16.40 10.90 -2.30
CA LYS A 113 15.76 12.01 -2.99
C LYS A 113 16.14 12.09 -4.47
N GLN A 114 17.42 11.93 -4.79
CA GLN A 114 17.93 11.98 -6.16
C GLN A 114 17.35 10.88 -7.06
N GLU A 115 17.33 9.64 -6.58
CA GLU A 115 16.75 8.52 -7.30
C GLU A 115 15.26 8.72 -7.54
N THR A 116 14.53 9.20 -6.52
CA THR A 116 13.10 9.52 -6.65
C THR A 116 12.85 10.59 -7.72
N ILE A 117 13.63 11.69 -7.70
CA ILE A 117 13.53 12.76 -8.71
C ILE A 117 13.83 12.23 -10.11
N GLU A 118 14.80 11.35 -10.26
CA GLU A 118 15.14 10.74 -11.55
C GLU A 118 13.98 9.91 -12.10
N ILE A 119 13.33 9.10 -11.26
CA ILE A 119 12.14 8.34 -11.67
C ILE A 119 11.00 9.28 -12.05
N ILE A 120 10.72 10.32 -11.26
CA ILE A 120 9.66 11.30 -11.55
C ILE A 120 9.88 11.92 -12.94
N ARG A 121 11.10 12.35 -13.24
CA ARG A 121 11.42 13.00 -14.52
C ARG A 121 11.26 12.10 -15.74
N GLN A 122 11.60 10.82 -15.58
CA GLN A 122 11.59 9.88 -16.70
C GLN A 122 10.25 9.16 -16.87
N ALA A 123 9.56 8.82 -15.79
CA ALA A 123 8.30 8.06 -15.84
C ALA A 123 7.06 8.95 -15.81
N LYS A 124 7.12 10.11 -15.12
CA LYS A 124 6.07 11.14 -14.94
C LYS A 124 4.86 10.68 -14.12
N GLU A 125 4.17 9.61 -14.55
CA GLU A 125 2.95 9.12 -13.89
C GLU A 125 3.31 8.25 -12.67
N VAL A 126 3.79 8.90 -11.60
CA VAL A 126 4.25 8.22 -10.38
C VAL A 126 3.51 8.70 -9.13
N VAL A 127 3.41 7.81 -8.15
CA VAL A 127 2.99 8.11 -6.78
C VAL A 127 4.23 8.10 -5.90
N VAL A 128 4.48 9.20 -5.19
CA VAL A 128 5.66 9.37 -4.32
C VAL A 128 5.24 9.26 -2.87
N PRO A 129 5.72 8.26 -2.11
CA PRO A 129 5.53 8.20 -0.67
C PRO A 129 6.26 9.37 -0.01
N VAL A 130 5.55 10.11 0.85
CA VAL A 130 6.11 11.33 1.48
C VAL A 130 5.94 11.37 3.00
N TYR A 131 5.03 10.56 3.57
CA TYR A 131 4.82 10.59 5.01
C TYR A 131 4.27 9.28 5.56
N GLY A 132 4.77 8.86 6.73
CA GLY A 132 4.27 7.76 7.55
C GLY A 132 5.25 6.61 7.73
N HIS A 133 4.85 5.58 8.48
CA HIS A 133 5.59 4.33 8.55
C HIS A 133 5.39 3.53 7.27
N MET A 134 6.48 3.07 6.67
CA MET A 134 6.46 2.32 5.42
C MET A 134 6.64 0.83 5.68
N VAL A 135 6.01 0.00 4.85
CA VAL A 135 6.21 -1.46 4.91
C VAL A 135 7.66 -1.78 4.59
N MET A 136 8.32 -2.50 5.49
CA MET A 136 9.71 -2.94 5.33
C MET A 136 9.79 -4.43 4.99
N SER A 137 8.91 -5.23 5.57
CA SER A 137 8.88 -6.68 5.35
C SER A 137 7.48 -7.24 5.50
N PHE A 138 7.19 -8.27 4.72
CA PHE A 138 5.96 -9.05 4.79
C PHE A 138 6.27 -10.54 4.80
N SER A 139 5.57 -11.29 5.66
CA SER A 139 5.63 -12.75 5.71
C SER A 139 4.21 -13.32 5.71
N TYR A 140 3.94 -14.29 4.85
CA TYR A 140 2.69 -15.07 4.87
C TYR A 140 2.50 -15.93 6.13
N ARG A 141 3.54 -16.04 6.95
CA ARG A 141 3.48 -16.77 8.21
C ARG A 141 2.96 -15.87 9.31
N LYS A 142 2.10 -16.41 10.17
CA LYS A 142 1.70 -15.79 11.43
C LYS A 142 2.83 -15.90 12.45
N LEU A 143 3.82 -15.03 12.32
CA LEU A 143 5.07 -15.11 13.09
C LEU A 143 4.84 -14.78 14.57
N LEU A 144 3.99 -13.79 14.87
CA LEU A 144 3.65 -13.41 16.23
C LEU A 144 2.88 -14.52 16.95
N THR A 145 1.87 -15.10 16.28
CA THR A 145 1.12 -16.25 16.79
C THR A 145 2.04 -17.45 17.01
N SER A 146 2.92 -17.75 16.06
CA SER A 146 3.88 -18.85 16.18
C SER A 146 4.85 -18.64 17.33
N TRP A 147 5.36 -17.43 17.49
CA TRP A 147 6.25 -17.05 18.59
C TRP A 147 5.56 -17.19 19.94
N LYS A 148 4.35 -16.64 20.08
CA LYS A 148 3.52 -16.79 21.29
C LYS A 148 3.33 -18.25 21.68
N ASN A 149 2.95 -19.10 20.74
CA ASN A 149 2.71 -20.52 20.98
C ASN A 149 3.99 -21.28 21.36
N THR A 150 5.14 -20.89 20.81
CA THR A 150 6.42 -21.56 21.07
C THR A 150 6.97 -21.20 22.46
N PHE A 151 6.84 -19.95 22.88
CA PHE A 151 7.46 -19.44 24.11
C PHE A 151 6.50 -19.22 25.27
N GLY A 152 5.21 -19.47 25.07
CA GLY A 152 4.19 -19.42 26.13
C GLY A 152 3.87 -18.02 26.66
N TYR A 153 4.11 -16.96 25.87
CA TYR A 153 3.77 -15.61 26.27
C TYR A 153 2.27 -15.37 26.26
N ALA A 154 1.79 -14.70 27.33
CA ALA A 154 0.36 -14.41 27.53
C ALA A 154 -0.12 -13.14 26.83
N GLU A 155 0.78 -12.37 26.20
CA GLU A 155 0.46 -11.11 25.56
C GLU A 155 -0.53 -11.29 24.40
N ASN A 156 -1.45 -10.34 24.29
CA ASN A 156 -2.45 -10.36 23.23
C ASN A 156 -1.84 -9.88 21.92
N VAL A 157 -1.50 -10.80 21.01
CA VAL A 157 -1.00 -10.48 19.65
C VAL A 157 -2.07 -9.86 18.75
N GLU A 158 -3.32 -9.80 19.22
CA GLU A 158 -4.42 -9.12 18.53
C GLU A 158 -4.43 -7.60 18.77
N ASP A 159 -3.70 -7.11 19.80
CA ASP A 159 -3.47 -5.67 19.99
C ASP A 159 -2.34 -5.18 19.07
N THR A 160 -2.69 -5.06 17.82
CA THR A 160 -1.75 -4.76 16.73
C THR A 160 -1.20 -3.33 16.76
N GLN A 161 -1.72 -2.45 17.61
CA GLN A 161 -1.31 -1.04 17.63
C GLN A 161 -0.11 -0.76 18.54
N ASN A 162 0.26 -1.72 19.39
CA ASN A 162 1.28 -1.54 20.44
C ASN A 162 2.39 -2.60 20.42
N LEU A 163 2.48 -3.39 19.32
CA LEU A 163 3.50 -4.41 19.19
C LEU A 163 4.68 -3.87 18.36
N TYR A 164 5.88 -4.11 18.88
CA TYR A 164 7.12 -3.66 18.25
C TYR A 164 8.14 -4.79 18.22
N LEU A 165 8.82 -4.92 17.09
CA LEU A 165 10.04 -5.71 16.99
C LEU A 165 11.22 -4.83 17.39
N VAL A 166 12.07 -5.34 18.29
CA VAL A 166 13.30 -4.68 18.75
C VAL A 166 14.48 -5.59 18.39
N GLU A 167 15.42 -5.07 17.65
CA GLU A 167 16.67 -5.76 17.35
C GLU A 167 17.75 -5.36 18.37
N GLU A 168 18.53 -6.32 18.83
CA GLU A 168 19.58 -6.10 19.85
C GLU A 168 20.60 -5.01 19.46
N LYS A 169 20.81 -4.82 18.18
CA LYS A 169 21.82 -3.89 17.63
C LYS A 169 21.25 -2.60 17.04
N ARG A 170 19.95 -2.36 17.23
CA ARG A 170 19.25 -1.16 16.73
C ARG A 170 18.47 -0.52 17.86
N ASP A 171 18.52 0.81 17.95
CA ASP A 171 17.77 1.57 18.95
C ASP A 171 16.30 1.76 18.56
N GLY A 172 15.96 1.55 17.31
CA GLY A 172 14.62 1.75 16.77
C GLY A 172 13.65 0.63 17.13
N LYS A 173 12.37 0.98 17.29
CA LYS A 173 11.27 0.04 17.53
C LYS A 173 10.44 -0.06 16.26
N MET A 174 10.50 -1.19 15.58
CA MET A 174 9.76 -1.43 14.34
C MET A 174 8.33 -1.87 14.65
N PRO A 175 7.29 -1.10 14.29
CA PRO A 175 5.92 -1.55 14.44
C PRO A 175 5.70 -2.87 13.71
N VAL A 176 5.05 -3.81 14.37
CA VAL A 176 4.72 -5.12 13.81
C VAL A 176 3.23 -5.37 13.90
N PHE A 177 2.67 -5.94 12.86
CA PHE A 177 1.25 -6.21 12.72
C PHE A 177 1.03 -7.61 12.15
N GLU A 178 0.07 -8.32 12.69
CA GLU A 178 -0.33 -9.63 12.16
C GLU A 178 -1.84 -9.66 11.94
N ASN A 179 -2.24 -10.12 10.76
CA ASN A 179 -3.63 -10.36 10.41
C ASN A 179 -3.82 -11.77 9.82
N GLU A 180 -4.95 -12.01 9.16
CA GLU A 180 -5.24 -13.29 8.54
C GLU A 180 -4.29 -13.62 7.38
N GLU A 181 -3.73 -12.61 6.73
CA GLU A 181 -2.86 -12.75 5.56
C GLU A 181 -1.39 -12.98 5.93
N GLY A 182 -0.98 -12.62 7.16
CA GLY A 182 0.40 -12.80 7.61
C GLY A 182 0.89 -11.73 8.56
N THR A 183 2.20 -11.55 8.62
CA THR A 183 2.88 -10.60 9.51
C THR A 183 3.60 -9.53 8.69
N LEU A 184 3.37 -8.26 9.04
CA LEU A 184 4.03 -7.10 8.45
C LEU A 184 4.93 -6.44 9.49
N ILE A 185 6.07 -5.95 9.02
CA ILE A 185 7.00 -5.13 9.80
C ILE A 185 7.15 -3.81 9.07
N TYR A 186 7.04 -2.72 9.82
CA TYR A 186 7.14 -1.35 9.31
C TYR A 186 8.47 -0.72 9.75
N THR A 187 8.84 0.36 9.10
CA THR A 187 10.04 1.14 9.45
C THR A 187 9.96 1.63 10.90
N ASP A 188 11.09 1.65 11.59
CA ASP A 188 11.25 2.19 12.94
C ASP A 188 11.22 3.73 12.99
N TYR A 189 11.23 4.36 11.83
CA TYR A 189 11.10 5.81 11.65
C TYR A 189 9.85 6.15 10.83
N VAL A 190 9.34 7.34 11.03
CA VAL A 190 8.33 7.96 10.17
C VAL A 190 9.06 8.60 9.00
N LEU A 191 8.76 8.18 7.77
CA LEU A 191 9.18 8.93 6.59
C LEU A 191 8.55 10.32 6.69
N ASP A 192 9.36 11.35 6.55
CA ASP A 192 8.92 12.74 6.48
C ASP A 192 9.72 13.45 5.38
N SER A 193 9.04 13.73 4.28
CA SER A 193 9.61 14.36 3.10
C SER A 193 9.07 15.78 2.87
N PHE A 194 8.43 16.39 3.87
CA PHE A 194 7.82 17.72 3.68
C PHE A 194 8.84 18.79 3.32
N ASP A 195 10.04 18.72 3.87
CA ASP A 195 11.12 19.69 3.58
C ASP A 195 11.59 19.66 2.12
N ILE A 196 11.41 18.52 1.44
CA ILE A 196 11.84 18.29 0.04
C ILE A 196 10.68 18.25 -0.96
N LEU A 197 9.44 18.48 -0.52
CA LEU A 197 8.27 18.46 -1.42
C LEU A 197 8.39 19.43 -2.59
N LYS A 198 8.99 20.62 -2.38
CA LYS A 198 9.20 21.59 -3.45
C LYS A 198 10.05 21.03 -4.60
N GLU A 199 11.04 20.20 -4.29
CA GLU A 199 11.89 19.56 -5.28
C GLU A 199 11.14 18.50 -6.09
N PHE A 200 10.28 17.72 -5.43
CA PHE A 200 9.38 16.78 -6.11
C PHE A 200 8.36 17.50 -6.98
N GLN A 201 7.80 18.63 -6.54
CA GLN A 201 6.91 19.48 -7.33
C GLN A 201 7.63 20.06 -8.56
N GLN A 202 8.86 20.54 -8.41
CA GLN A 202 9.68 21.01 -9.52
C GLN A 202 10.01 19.90 -10.52
N ALA A 203 10.17 18.67 -10.05
CA ALA A 203 10.31 17.49 -10.89
C ALA A 203 9.00 17.03 -11.54
N GLN A 204 7.86 17.66 -11.19
CA GLN A 204 6.52 17.38 -11.68
C GLN A 204 5.92 16.06 -11.16
N ALA A 205 6.19 15.69 -9.91
CA ALA A 205 5.51 14.57 -9.25
C ALA A 205 3.99 14.82 -9.21
N PRO A 206 3.17 13.93 -9.79
CA PRO A 206 1.72 14.19 -9.92
C PRO A 206 0.92 13.85 -8.66
N VAL A 207 1.38 12.88 -7.86
CA VAL A 207 0.66 12.37 -6.69
C VAL A 207 1.61 12.08 -5.53
N TYR A 208 1.21 12.49 -4.33
CA TYR A 208 1.90 12.17 -3.08
C TYR A 208 1.07 11.17 -2.26
N PHE A 209 1.74 10.18 -1.69
CA PHE A 209 1.13 9.18 -0.82
C PHE A 209 1.55 9.40 0.63
N MET A 210 0.56 9.44 1.52
CA MET A 210 0.76 9.50 2.97
C MET A 210 0.01 8.36 3.62
N THR A 211 0.61 7.74 4.65
CA THR A 211 -0.05 6.72 5.45
C THR A 211 -0.14 7.13 6.91
N GLY A 212 -1.31 6.89 7.52
CA GLY A 212 -1.56 7.11 8.95
C GLY A 212 -1.43 5.84 9.79
N VAL A 213 -0.98 4.74 9.20
CA VAL A 213 -0.83 3.46 9.92
C VAL A 213 0.19 3.62 11.05
N PHE A 214 -0.19 3.23 12.27
CA PHE A 214 0.56 3.39 13.53
C PHE A 214 0.82 4.84 13.98
N LEU A 215 0.31 5.84 13.29
CA LEU A 215 0.38 7.21 13.76
C LEU A 215 -0.81 7.53 14.66
N ASN A 216 -0.52 8.17 15.79
CA ASN A 216 -1.57 8.57 16.73
C ASN A 216 -2.43 9.66 16.08
N ARG A 217 -3.76 9.58 16.20
CA ARG A 217 -4.70 10.59 15.66
C ARG A 217 -4.45 12.02 16.13
N LEU A 218 -3.65 12.18 17.19
CA LEU A 218 -3.26 13.50 17.74
C LEU A 218 -1.96 14.07 17.13
N ALA A 219 -1.35 13.36 16.19
CA ALA A 219 -0.11 13.77 15.50
C ALA A 219 -0.37 14.44 14.13
N TYR A 220 -1.64 14.69 13.81
CA TYR A 220 -2.06 15.39 12.57
C TYR A 220 -2.52 16.81 12.89
#